data_9535e49f92d5d4e94fb92a0cabad154d
#
_entry.id   9535e49f92d5d4e94fb92a0cabad154d
#
_cell.length_a   1.000
_cell.length_b   1.000
_cell.length_c   1.000
_cell.angle_alpha   90.00
_cell.angle_beta   90.00
_cell.angle_gamma   90.00
#
_symmetry.space_group_name_H-M   'P 1'
#
loop_
_entity.id
_entity.type
_entity.pdbx_description
1 polymer ?
#
loop_
_entity_poly.entity_id
_entity_poly.type
_entity_poly.pdbx_seq_one_letter_code
_entity_poly.pdbx_strand_id
1 'polypeptide(L)'
;MIKHSTRYFKKQPVRAIWEKNQAQWWYSAVDLTRILLDSKEPRKYWNIFKDRNPELSSFCRQLKLYALDGKKYASDVINEGGTRLFLTLISNKHKKDVLNWLNGMMDPLDEQSKQKAYELYNTDLIQIEEVGKVISLQKIHGYLFEGLYPFAGKIRTKNISKDGFVFANSDFLSQILKSIDEMPEVTLDDIVRKYVEMNIAHPFMEGNGRATRIWLDLILKKQLRQCIDWSKIEKKKYFEAMIKSPVDASIIRKLLFGALTNDLDNRELFLKGIDTSYYYEEIDE
;
A
#
# COMPACT_ATOMS: atom_id res chain seq x y z
N MET A 1 20.01 -5.26 7.33
CA MET A 1 18.76 -4.69 7.91
C MET A 1 17.58 -5.46 7.33
N ILE A 2 16.68 -5.92 8.17
CA ILE A 2 15.51 -6.72 7.78
C ILE A 2 14.29 -5.78 7.72
N LYS A 3 13.53 -5.82 6.62
CA LYS A 3 12.30 -5.04 6.44
C LYS A 3 11.11 -5.99 6.30
N HIS A 4 10.06 -5.74 7.09
CA HIS A 4 8.82 -6.51 7.03
C HIS A 4 7.88 -5.90 5.99
N SER A 5 7.20 -6.76 5.23
CA SER A 5 6.20 -6.37 4.24
C SER A 5 5.04 -7.37 4.22
N THR A 6 3.91 -6.93 3.71
CA THR A 6 2.82 -7.81 3.30
C THR A 6 2.63 -7.62 1.80
N ARG A 7 2.76 -8.70 1.07
CA ARG A 7 2.57 -8.74 -0.36
C ARG A 7 1.22 -9.38 -0.67
N TYR A 8 0.58 -8.96 -1.75
CA TYR A 8 -0.72 -9.50 -2.09
C TYR A 8 -0.64 -10.35 -3.36
N PHE A 9 -1.20 -11.56 -3.28
CA PHE A 9 -1.45 -12.42 -4.43
C PHE A 9 -2.97 -12.57 -4.58
N LYS A 10 -3.55 -12.07 -5.67
CA LYS A 10 -5.00 -12.12 -5.92
C LYS A 10 -5.83 -11.70 -4.69
N LYS A 11 -5.48 -10.56 -4.08
CA LYS A 11 -6.10 -9.99 -2.85
C LYS A 11 -5.85 -10.80 -1.56
N GLN A 12 -5.06 -11.85 -1.59
CA GLN A 12 -4.69 -12.61 -0.40
C GLN A 12 -3.32 -12.18 0.12
N PRO A 13 -3.20 -11.84 1.42
CA PRO A 13 -1.94 -11.37 1.98
C PRO A 13 -0.92 -12.50 2.13
N VAL A 14 0.30 -12.22 1.73
CA VAL A 14 1.50 -13.03 1.95
C VAL A 14 2.49 -12.19 2.74
N ARG A 15 2.72 -12.53 4.00
CA ARG A 15 3.74 -11.84 4.81
C ARG A 15 5.11 -12.14 4.26
N ALA A 16 5.94 -11.11 4.14
CA ALA A 16 7.27 -11.22 3.58
C ALA A 16 8.29 -10.38 4.34
N ILE A 17 9.54 -10.69 4.15
CA ILE A 17 10.69 -9.96 4.68
C ILE A 17 11.66 -9.71 3.56
N TRP A 18 12.07 -8.45 3.40
CA TRP A 18 13.22 -8.10 2.56
C TRP A 18 14.49 -8.10 3.38
N GLU A 19 15.48 -8.84 2.94
CA GLU A 19 16.81 -8.87 3.53
C GLU A 19 17.80 -8.10 2.68
N LYS A 20 18.15 -6.88 3.13
CA LYS A 20 18.99 -5.96 2.37
C LYS A 20 20.39 -6.54 2.05
N ASN A 21 20.98 -7.30 2.98
CA ASN A 21 22.36 -7.82 2.80
C ASN A 21 22.46 -8.89 1.71
N GLN A 22 21.39 -9.61 1.45
CA GLN A 22 21.32 -10.64 0.41
C GLN A 22 20.47 -10.22 -0.79
N ALA A 23 19.89 -9.01 -0.74
CA ALA A 23 19.01 -8.47 -1.77
C ALA A 23 17.93 -9.48 -2.22
N GLN A 24 17.25 -10.11 -1.23
CA GLN A 24 16.25 -11.13 -1.52
C GLN A 24 15.05 -11.07 -0.60
N TRP A 25 13.91 -11.52 -1.12
CA TRP A 25 12.68 -11.71 -0.39
C TRP A 25 12.61 -13.06 0.30
N TRP A 26 11.98 -13.06 1.48
CA TRP A 26 11.59 -14.23 2.25
C TRP A 26 10.10 -14.19 2.49
N TYR A 27 9.37 -15.16 1.98
CA TYR A 27 7.91 -15.24 2.05
C TYR A 27 7.47 -16.21 3.13
N SER A 28 6.37 -15.90 3.83
CA SER A 28 5.74 -16.83 4.78
C SER A 28 5.31 -18.11 4.05
N ALA A 29 5.95 -19.22 4.39
CA ALA A 29 5.62 -20.53 3.81
C ALA A 29 4.18 -20.95 4.12
N VAL A 30 3.69 -20.61 5.30
CA VAL A 30 2.30 -20.88 5.72
C VAL A 30 1.30 -20.07 4.88
N ASP A 31 1.59 -18.80 4.61
CA ASP A 31 0.70 -17.96 3.80
C ASP A 31 0.66 -18.43 2.34
N LEU A 32 1.82 -18.79 1.77
CA LEU A 32 1.90 -19.40 0.44
C LEU A 32 1.15 -20.73 0.37
N THR A 33 1.29 -21.59 1.39
CA THR A 33 0.57 -22.86 1.46
C THR A 33 -0.95 -22.65 1.49
N ARG A 34 -1.42 -21.67 2.28
CA ARG A 34 -2.84 -21.33 2.33
C ARG A 34 -3.37 -20.97 0.94
N ILE A 35 -2.65 -20.11 0.23
CA ILE A 35 -3.07 -19.58 -1.07
C ILE A 35 -2.96 -20.63 -2.18
N LEU A 36 -1.83 -21.33 -2.21
CA LEU A 36 -1.55 -22.28 -3.29
C LEU A 36 -2.42 -23.54 -3.21
N LEU A 37 -2.80 -23.96 -2.02
CA LEU A 37 -3.50 -25.22 -1.81
C LEU A 37 -4.93 -25.01 -1.28
N ASP A 38 -5.37 -23.77 -1.13
CA ASP A 38 -6.66 -23.41 -0.53
C ASP A 38 -6.89 -24.16 0.81
N SER A 39 -5.81 -24.27 1.58
CA SER A 39 -5.77 -25.11 2.77
C SER A 39 -6.39 -24.42 3.98
N LYS A 40 -7.29 -25.12 4.68
CA LYS A 40 -7.84 -24.69 5.97
C LYS A 40 -6.85 -24.88 7.13
N GLU A 41 -5.87 -25.76 6.97
CA GLU A 41 -4.81 -26.05 7.96
C GLU A 41 -3.41 -25.83 7.37
N PRO A 42 -3.06 -24.61 6.89
CA PRO A 42 -1.85 -24.37 6.10
C PRO A 42 -0.56 -24.67 6.86
N ARG A 43 -0.54 -24.42 8.18
CA ARG A 43 0.64 -24.71 9.02
C ARG A 43 0.92 -26.21 9.13
N LYS A 44 -0.10 -27.01 9.37
CA LYS A 44 0.02 -28.45 9.46
C LYS A 44 0.46 -29.06 8.12
N TYR A 45 -0.16 -28.59 7.03
CA TYR A 45 0.22 -29.04 5.69
C TYR A 45 1.67 -28.67 5.37
N TRP A 46 2.09 -27.44 5.64
CA TRP A 46 3.47 -26.98 5.40
C TRP A 46 4.49 -27.87 6.15
N ASN A 47 4.26 -28.16 7.42
CA ASN A 47 5.17 -28.99 8.21
C ASN A 47 5.34 -30.38 7.59
N ILE A 48 4.22 -31.05 7.27
CA ILE A 48 4.25 -32.37 6.63
C ILE A 48 4.93 -32.31 5.25
N PHE A 49 4.66 -31.25 4.50
CA PHE A 49 5.23 -31.08 3.17
C PHE A 49 6.74 -30.87 3.23
N LYS A 50 7.22 -30.00 4.14
CA LYS A 50 8.64 -29.75 4.37
C LYS A 50 9.38 -31.02 4.80
N ASP A 51 8.80 -31.83 5.68
CA ASP A 51 9.39 -33.09 6.15
C ASP A 51 9.52 -34.12 5.02
N ARG A 52 8.61 -34.10 4.04
CA ARG A 52 8.64 -34.99 2.86
C ARG A 52 9.55 -34.51 1.74
N ASN A 53 9.96 -33.24 1.76
CA ASN A 53 10.78 -32.62 0.73
C ASN A 53 11.98 -31.91 1.37
N PRO A 54 12.97 -32.66 1.85
CA PRO A 54 14.10 -32.12 2.62
C PRO A 54 14.95 -31.14 1.81
N GLU A 55 14.89 -31.17 0.48
CA GLU A 55 15.55 -30.21 -0.42
C GLU A 55 15.08 -28.77 -0.22
N LEU A 56 13.87 -28.56 0.32
CA LEU A 56 13.38 -27.22 0.68
C LEU A 56 14.15 -26.59 1.84
N SER A 57 14.86 -27.39 2.64
CA SER A 57 15.54 -26.90 3.84
C SER A 57 16.62 -25.87 3.52
N SER A 58 17.29 -25.98 2.38
CA SER A 58 18.32 -25.01 1.92
C SER A 58 17.73 -23.64 1.57
N PHE A 59 16.43 -23.58 1.27
CA PHE A 59 15.69 -22.38 0.89
C PHE A 59 14.78 -21.87 2.01
N CYS A 60 14.75 -22.54 3.17
CA CYS A 60 13.88 -22.27 4.29
C CYS A 60 14.65 -21.84 5.52
N ARG A 61 14.14 -20.88 6.27
CA ARG A 61 14.61 -20.52 7.60
C ARG A 61 13.49 -19.97 8.48
N GLN A 62 13.75 -19.83 9.78
CA GLN A 62 12.80 -19.21 10.70
C GLN A 62 13.10 -17.73 10.89
N LEU A 63 12.11 -16.88 10.58
CA LEU A 63 12.16 -15.46 10.86
C LEU A 63 10.92 -15.03 11.64
N LYS A 64 11.03 -13.93 12.40
CA LYS A 64 9.91 -13.38 13.15
C LYS A 64 9.03 -12.54 12.23
N LEU A 65 7.80 -12.99 11.96
CA LEU A 65 6.79 -12.26 11.20
C LEU A 65 5.74 -11.64 12.13
N TYR A 66 5.21 -10.48 11.74
CA TYR A 66 4.06 -9.90 12.44
C TYR A 66 2.82 -10.77 12.26
N ALA A 67 2.10 -10.99 13.35
CA ALA A 67 0.77 -11.58 13.35
C ALA A 67 -0.30 -10.48 13.45
N LEU A 68 -1.58 -10.87 13.31
CA LEU A 68 -2.71 -9.95 13.37
C LEU A 68 -2.83 -9.23 14.74
N ASP A 69 -2.33 -9.85 15.81
CA ASP A 69 -2.28 -9.25 17.15
C ASP A 69 -1.15 -8.21 17.32
N GLY A 70 -0.42 -7.89 16.25
CA GLY A 70 0.70 -6.95 16.25
C GLY A 70 2.00 -7.51 16.86
N LYS A 71 2.00 -8.75 17.35
CA LYS A 71 3.20 -9.41 17.91
C LYS A 71 3.97 -10.13 16.82
N LYS A 72 5.24 -10.40 17.09
CA LYS A 72 6.13 -11.14 16.18
C LYS A 72 6.26 -12.59 16.64
N TYR A 73 5.96 -13.51 15.75
CA TYR A 73 6.13 -14.95 16.00
C TYR A 73 7.12 -15.57 15.00
N ALA A 74 7.92 -16.52 15.47
CA ALA A 74 8.77 -17.33 14.61
C ALA A 74 7.89 -18.09 13.60
N SER A 75 8.25 -17.96 12.33
CA SER A 75 7.53 -18.56 11.22
C SER A 75 8.52 -19.03 10.17
N ASP A 76 8.23 -20.18 9.56
CA ASP A 76 9.02 -20.62 8.42
C ASP A 76 8.79 -19.67 7.25
N VAL A 77 9.90 -19.25 6.67
CA VAL A 77 9.93 -18.43 5.46
C VAL A 77 10.78 -19.11 4.40
N ILE A 78 10.39 -18.97 3.15
CA ILE A 78 11.14 -19.47 2.00
C ILE A 78 11.50 -18.31 1.08
N ASN A 79 12.68 -18.37 0.48
CA ASN A 79 13.09 -17.39 -0.51
C ASN A 79 12.45 -17.67 -1.88
N GLU A 80 12.79 -16.87 -2.89
CA GLU A 80 12.26 -17.05 -4.25
C GLU A 80 12.59 -18.44 -4.81
N GLY A 81 13.81 -18.92 -4.63
CA GLY A 81 14.22 -20.26 -5.06
C GLY A 81 13.38 -21.36 -4.42
N GLY A 82 13.16 -21.26 -3.11
CA GLY A 82 12.28 -22.18 -2.36
C GLY A 82 10.83 -22.09 -2.80
N THR A 83 10.34 -20.88 -3.12
CA THR A 83 8.96 -20.72 -3.64
C THR A 83 8.82 -21.37 -5.01
N ARG A 84 9.80 -21.21 -5.91
CA ARG A 84 9.82 -21.86 -7.22
C ARG A 84 9.86 -23.39 -7.07
N LEU A 85 10.72 -23.91 -6.19
CA LEU A 85 10.78 -25.34 -5.89
C LEU A 85 9.46 -25.85 -5.32
N PHE A 86 8.86 -25.15 -4.34
CA PHE A 86 7.56 -25.50 -3.80
C PHE A 86 6.50 -25.62 -4.90
N LEU A 87 6.47 -24.67 -5.83
CA LEU A 87 5.58 -24.69 -6.99
C LEU A 87 5.83 -25.87 -7.96
N THR A 88 7.05 -26.40 -8.05
CA THR A 88 7.33 -27.57 -8.88
C THR A 88 6.83 -28.86 -8.24
N LEU A 89 6.86 -28.93 -6.91
CA LEU A 89 6.50 -30.11 -6.14
C LEU A 89 5.00 -30.26 -5.89
N ILE A 90 4.21 -29.22 -6.16
CA ILE A 90 2.75 -29.26 -6.02
C ILE A 90 2.06 -29.23 -7.39
N SER A 91 0.95 -29.95 -7.50
CA SER A 91 0.02 -29.80 -8.62
C SER A 91 -0.95 -28.67 -8.31
N ASN A 92 -0.82 -27.52 -9.00
CA ASN A 92 -1.64 -26.36 -8.70
C ASN A 92 -1.99 -25.54 -9.95
N LYS A 93 -3.27 -25.15 -10.06
CA LYS A 93 -3.78 -24.28 -11.12
C LYS A 93 -3.21 -22.87 -11.10
N HIS A 94 -2.72 -22.42 -9.94
CA HIS A 94 -2.17 -21.06 -9.75
C HIS A 94 -0.65 -20.97 -9.95
N LYS A 95 0.01 -22.05 -10.34
CA LYS A 95 1.47 -22.11 -10.50
C LYS A 95 1.99 -20.99 -11.40
N LYS A 96 1.38 -20.81 -12.57
CA LYS A 96 1.78 -19.77 -13.54
C LYS A 96 1.57 -18.37 -12.97
N ASP A 97 0.44 -18.14 -12.33
CA ASP A 97 0.10 -16.85 -11.74
C ASP A 97 1.06 -16.47 -10.60
N VAL A 98 1.46 -17.43 -9.75
CA VAL A 98 2.43 -17.18 -8.67
C VAL A 98 3.82 -16.92 -9.22
N LEU A 99 4.23 -17.60 -10.29
CA LEU A 99 5.50 -17.33 -10.95
C LEU A 99 5.53 -15.91 -11.54
N ASN A 100 4.45 -15.50 -12.19
CA ASN A 100 4.30 -14.13 -12.69
C ASN A 100 4.34 -13.11 -11.55
N TRP A 101 3.61 -13.40 -10.45
CA TRP A 101 3.61 -12.54 -9.26
C TRP A 101 5.01 -12.42 -8.63
N LEU A 102 5.80 -13.49 -8.57
CA LEU A 102 7.20 -13.44 -8.10
C LEU A 102 8.10 -12.60 -9.03
N ASN A 103 7.84 -12.64 -10.34
CA ASN A 103 8.61 -11.90 -11.33
C ASN A 103 8.19 -10.41 -11.41
N GLY A 104 6.92 -10.10 -11.17
CA GLY A 104 6.33 -8.75 -11.15
C GLY A 104 6.45 -8.06 -9.80
N MET A 105 7.56 -8.24 -9.09
CA MET A 105 7.71 -7.72 -7.72
C MET A 105 7.76 -6.19 -7.67
N MET A 106 7.17 -5.65 -6.61
CA MET A 106 7.19 -4.22 -6.29
C MET A 106 8.60 -3.65 -6.45
N ASP A 107 8.71 -2.51 -7.12
CA ASP A 107 9.96 -1.77 -7.24
C ASP A 107 10.61 -1.64 -5.85
N PRO A 108 11.92 -1.90 -5.71
CA PRO A 108 12.65 -1.71 -4.45
C PRO A 108 12.46 -0.32 -3.83
N LEU A 109 12.22 0.70 -4.64
CA LEU A 109 11.89 2.06 -4.18
C LEU A 109 10.53 2.10 -3.49
N ASP A 110 9.52 1.43 -4.06
CA ASP A 110 8.18 1.34 -3.49
C ASP A 110 8.18 0.57 -2.16
N GLU A 111 8.96 -0.50 -2.07
CA GLU A 111 9.12 -1.22 -0.82
C GLU A 111 9.78 -0.38 0.27
N GLN A 112 10.78 0.43 -0.08
CA GLN A 112 11.41 1.33 0.88
C GLN A 112 10.47 2.43 1.35
N SER A 113 9.69 3.03 0.44
CA SER A 113 8.69 4.03 0.81
C SER A 113 7.56 3.45 1.65
N LYS A 114 7.17 2.18 1.39
CA LYS A 114 6.17 1.45 2.18
C LYS A 114 6.62 1.24 3.62
N GLN A 115 7.90 0.92 3.84
CA GLN A 115 8.43 0.81 5.20
C GLN A 115 8.36 2.15 5.95
N LYS A 116 8.68 3.25 5.29
CA LYS A 116 8.51 4.59 5.86
C LYS A 116 7.04 4.89 6.18
N ALA A 117 6.10 4.47 5.30
CA ALA A 117 4.68 4.63 5.56
C ALA A 117 4.23 3.87 6.83
N TYR A 118 4.74 2.66 7.09
CA TYR A 118 4.46 1.95 8.34
C TYR A 118 5.01 2.67 9.58
N GLU A 119 6.18 3.32 9.44
CA GLU A 119 6.81 4.07 10.53
C GLU A 119 6.00 5.31 10.92
N LEU A 120 5.21 5.88 10.01
CA LEU A 120 4.34 7.04 10.28
C LEU A 120 3.39 6.83 11.46
N TYR A 121 2.96 5.59 11.73
CA TYR A 121 2.11 5.29 12.89
C TYR A 121 2.78 5.60 14.23
N ASN A 122 4.10 5.45 14.30
CA ASN A 122 4.88 5.60 15.54
C ASN A 122 5.60 6.95 15.64
N THR A 123 5.38 7.86 14.69
CA THR A 123 6.09 9.13 14.64
C THR A 123 5.14 10.30 14.91
N ASP A 124 5.65 11.34 15.55
CA ASP A 124 4.93 12.61 15.72
C ASP A 124 4.66 13.33 14.38
N LEU A 125 5.17 12.81 13.27
CA LEU A 125 4.85 13.29 11.92
C LEU A 125 3.34 13.16 11.60
N ILE A 126 2.60 12.30 12.30
CA ILE A 126 1.13 12.26 12.22
C ILE A 126 0.52 13.50 12.91
N GLN A 127 1.25 14.17 13.81
CA GLN A 127 0.87 15.45 14.41
C GLN A 127 1.28 16.63 13.51
N ILE A 128 1.12 16.50 12.19
CA ILE A 128 1.45 17.56 11.25
C ILE A 128 0.58 18.78 11.55
N GLU A 129 1.21 19.87 11.91
CA GLU A 129 0.55 21.18 11.90
C GLU A 129 0.01 21.44 10.48
N GLU A 130 -1.10 22.14 10.36
CA GLU A 130 -1.71 22.46 9.07
C GLU A 130 -2.19 21.25 8.25
N VAL A 131 -2.70 20.19 8.93
CA VAL A 131 -3.41 19.10 8.25
C VAL A 131 -4.48 19.66 7.31
N GLY A 132 -4.53 19.12 6.09
CA GLY A 132 -5.45 19.57 5.04
C GLY A 132 -4.84 20.60 4.09
N LYS A 133 -3.68 21.16 4.41
CA LYS A 133 -2.95 22.08 3.53
C LYS A 133 -1.96 21.34 2.63
N VAL A 134 -1.61 21.98 1.50
CA VAL A 134 -0.62 21.46 0.55
C VAL A 134 0.72 21.21 1.22
N ILE A 135 1.13 22.05 2.15
CA ILE A 135 2.38 21.89 2.90
C ILE A 135 2.40 20.60 3.71
N SER A 136 1.26 20.16 4.26
CA SER A 136 1.18 18.89 4.97
C SER A 136 1.32 17.70 4.01
N LEU A 137 0.74 17.78 2.82
CA LEU A 137 0.91 16.78 1.77
C LEU A 137 2.37 16.72 1.28
N GLN A 138 3.05 17.87 1.13
CA GLN A 138 4.47 17.93 0.79
C GLN A 138 5.35 17.28 1.87
N LYS A 139 5.04 17.48 3.15
CA LYS A 139 5.75 16.84 4.27
C LYS A 139 5.58 15.31 4.23
N ILE A 140 4.35 14.83 4.01
CA ILE A 140 4.06 13.38 3.86
C ILE A 140 4.86 12.81 2.69
N HIS A 141 4.74 13.42 1.51
CA HIS A 141 5.46 12.97 0.32
C HIS A 141 6.97 13.02 0.50
N GLY A 142 7.49 14.10 1.10
CA GLY A 142 8.90 14.25 1.45
C GLY A 142 9.37 13.08 2.31
N TYR A 143 8.68 12.80 3.40
CA TYR A 143 9.03 11.70 4.31
C TYR A 143 9.01 10.33 3.63
N LEU A 144 7.97 10.04 2.86
CA LEU A 144 7.84 8.75 2.17
C LEU A 144 8.98 8.50 1.17
N PHE A 145 9.40 9.54 0.46
CA PHE A 145 10.27 9.41 -0.72
C PHE A 145 11.64 10.06 -0.58
N GLU A 146 11.97 10.68 0.57
CA GLU A 146 13.30 11.23 0.83
C GLU A 146 14.38 10.16 0.70
N GLY A 147 15.43 10.47 -0.08
CA GLY A 147 16.50 9.53 -0.41
C GLY A 147 16.12 8.48 -1.47
N LEU A 148 14.87 8.46 -1.92
CA LEU A 148 14.38 7.58 -2.99
C LEU A 148 14.21 8.36 -4.30
N TYR A 149 13.61 9.54 -4.23
CA TYR A 149 13.42 10.42 -5.38
C TYR A 149 14.04 11.80 -5.15
N PRO A 150 14.71 12.39 -6.15
CA PRO A 150 15.32 13.72 -6.03
C PRO A 150 14.27 14.84 -5.91
N PHE A 151 13.02 14.54 -6.21
CA PHE A 151 11.86 15.44 -6.13
C PHE A 151 10.96 15.20 -4.90
N ALA A 152 11.41 14.40 -3.93
CA ALA A 152 10.63 14.15 -2.72
C ALA A 152 10.16 15.45 -2.06
N GLY A 153 8.85 15.58 -1.82
CA GLY A 153 8.23 16.78 -1.24
C GLY A 153 8.18 18.01 -2.15
N LYS A 154 8.71 17.95 -3.38
CA LYS A 154 8.77 19.09 -4.30
C LYS A 154 7.62 19.06 -5.30
N ILE A 155 6.91 20.18 -5.44
CA ILE A 155 5.87 20.35 -6.47
C ILE A 155 6.52 20.23 -7.86
N ARG A 156 5.89 19.50 -8.75
CA ARG A 156 6.38 19.30 -10.13
C ARG A 156 6.31 20.59 -10.95
N THR A 157 7.22 20.68 -11.88
CA THR A 157 7.29 21.78 -12.88
C THR A 157 7.09 21.26 -14.31
N LYS A 158 6.67 19.99 -14.47
CA LYS A 158 6.42 19.35 -15.76
C LYS A 158 5.00 18.83 -15.84
N ASN A 159 4.43 18.83 -17.03
CA ASN A 159 3.15 18.19 -17.29
C ASN A 159 3.31 16.66 -17.23
N ILE A 160 2.33 15.99 -16.66
CA ILE A 160 2.28 14.53 -16.54
C ILE A 160 0.90 14.01 -16.93
N SER A 161 0.87 12.77 -17.37
CA SER A 161 -0.36 12.02 -17.71
C SER A 161 -0.19 10.57 -17.30
N LYS A 162 -1.29 9.88 -17.03
CA LYS A 162 -1.33 8.45 -16.75
C LYS A 162 -2.58 7.84 -17.39
N ASP A 163 -2.40 6.75 -18.13
CA ASP A 163 -3.49 5.98 -18.77
C ASP A 163 -4.48 6.84 -19.56
N GLY A 164 -3.95 7.83 -20.29
CA GLY A 164 -4.76 8.77 -21.10
C GLY A 164 -5.39 9.93 -20.32
N PHE A 165 -5.30 9.95 -18.98
CA PHE A 165 -5.73 11.08 -18.17
C PHE A 165 -4.60 12.12 -18.07
N VAL A 166 -4.89 13.37 -18.43
CA VAL A 166 -3.97 14.51 -18.33
C VAL A 166 -4.27 15.25 -17.04
N PHE A 167 -3.30 15.31 -16.12
CA PHE A 167 -3.40 16.04 -14.88
C PHE A 167 -3.28 17.56 -15.09
N ALA A 168 -3.50 18.34 -14.03
CA ALA A 168 -3.43 19.78 -14.09
C ALA A 168 -2.13 20.28 -14.76
N ASN A 169 -2.23 21.33 -15.58
CA ASN A 169 -1.08 21.92 -16.22
C ASN A 169 -0.13 22.52 -15.17
N SER A 170 1.17 22.21 -15.27
CA SER A 170 2.20 22.67 -14.34
C SER A 170 2.30 24.18 -14.22
N ASP A 171 1.97 24.92 -15.28
CA ASP A 171 2.05 26.40 -15.28
C ASP A 171 1.01 27.04 -14.35
N PHE A 172 -0.14 26.36 -14.14
CA PHE A 172 -1.21 26.82 -13.27
C PHE A 172 -1.24 26.10 -11.93
N LEU A 173 -0.37 25.12 -11.72
CA LEU A 173 -0.41 24.24 -10.56
C LEU A 173 -0.31 25.00 -9.23
N SER A 174 0.51 26.04 -9.16
CA SER A 174 0.64 26.88 -7.95
C SER A 174 -0.68 27.56 -7.57
N GLN A 175 -1.43 28.08 -8.56
CA GLN A 175 -2.73 28.71 -8.32
C GLN A 175 -3.79 27.68 -7.92
N ILE A 176 -3.80 26.52 -8.59
CA ILE A 176 -4.71 25.42 -8.28
C ILE A 176 -4.49 24.94 -6.84
N LEU A 177 -3.24 24.73 -6.44
CA LEU A 177 -2.90 24.28 -5.08
C LEU A 177 -3.31 25.32 -4.02
N LYS A 178 -3.14 26.60 -4.30
CA LYS A 178 -3.64 27.68 -3.43
C LYS A 178 -5.16 27.63 -3.27
N SER A 179 -5.89 27.44 -4.37
CA SER A 179 -7.35 27.29 -4.30
C SER A 179 -7.79 26.06 -3.52
N ILE A 180 -7.06 24.94 -3.64
CA ILE A 180 -7.30 23.73 -2.85
C ILE A 180 -7.06 23.99 -1.35
N ASP A 181 -6.04 24.77 -0.99
CA ASP A 181 -5.78 25.14 0.41
C ASP A 181 -6.93 25.94 1.05
N GLU A 182 -7.67 26.71 0.24
CA GLU A 182 -8.81 27.52 0.67
C GLU A 182 -10.13 26.73 0.73
N MET A 183 -10.18 25.51 0.21
CA MET A 183 -11.40 24.67 0.23
C MET A 183 -11.80 24.28 1.65
N PRO A 184 -13.12 24.25 1.95
CA PRO A 184 -13.64 23.84 3.26
C PRO A 184 -13.37 22.35 3.53
N GLU A 185 -13.37 22.00 4.83
CA GLU A 185 -13.15 20.63 5.34
C GLU A 185 -14.18 20.30 6.45
N VAL A 186 -15.35 20.92 6.42
CA VAL A 186 -16.34 20.81 7.52
C VAL A 186 -17.14 19.52 7.43
N THR A 187 -17.48 19.10 6.22
CA THR A 187 -18.29 17.91 5.97
C THR A 187 -17.50 16.87 5.19
N LEU A 188 -17.99 15.61 5.18
CA LEU A 188 -17.43 14.58 4.32
C LEU A 188 -17.44 15.01 2.84
N ASP A 189 -18.47 15.70 2.41
CA ASP A 189 -18.61 16.15 1.02
C ASP A 189 -17.53 17.20 0.68
N ASP A 190 -17.23 18.11 1.58
CA ASP A 190 -16.15 19.08 1.42
C ASP A 190 -14.80 18.37 1.31
N ILE A 191 -14.54 17.42 2.22
CA ILE A 191 -13.27 16.68 2.27
C ILE A 191 -13.09 15.81 1.01
N VAL A 192 -14.14 15.13 0.57
CA VAL A 192 -14.11 14.32 -0.67
C VAL A 192 -13.86 15.20 -1.90
N ARG A 193 -14.52 16.35 -1.98
CA ARG A 193 -14.29 17.31 -3.07
C ARG A 193 -12.84 17.78 -3.08
N LYS A 194 -12.32 18.18 -1.93
CA LYS A 194 -10.91 18.60 -1.77
C LYS A 194 -9.94 17.50 -2.15
N TYR A 195 -10.23 16.25 -1.78
CA TYR A 195 -9.44 15.09 -2.16
C TYR A 195 -9.44 14.84 -3.67
N VAL A 196 -10.59 14.97 -4.33
CA VAL A 196 -10.73 14.86 -5.79
C VAL A 196 -9.90 15.94 -6.50
N GLU A 197 -10.02 17.20 -6.08
CA GLU A 197 -9.24 18.30 -6.65
C GLU A 197 -7.73 18.08 -6.48
N MET A 198 -7.29 17.57 -5.34
CA MET A 198 -5.88 17.24 -5.13
C MET A 198 -5.41 16.10 -6.05
N ASN A 199 -6.25 15.10 -6.33
CA ASN A 199 -5.92 14.05 -7.30
C ASN A 199 -5.87 14.57 -8.74
N ILE A 200 -6.71 15.53 -9.11
CA ILE A 200 -6.65 16.22 -10.43
C ILE A 200 -5.38 17.07 -10.52
N ALA A 201 -5.05 17.79 -9.47
CA ALA A 201 -3.83 18.59 -9.38
C ALA A 201 -2.57 17.73 -9.56
N HIS A 202 -2.52 16.56 -8.91
CA HIS A 202 -1.41 15.58 -8.98
C HIS A 202 -0.05 16.25 -8.81
N PRO A 203 0.24 16.83 -7.62
CA PRO A 203 1.30 17.83 -7.47
C PRO A 203 2.73 17.30 -7.60
N PHE A 204 2.96 16.00 -7.55
CA PHE A 204 4.31 15.40 -7.60
C PHE A 204 4.53 14.63 -8.91
N MET A 205 5.80 14.39 -9.24
CA MET A 205 6.16 13.59 -10.42
C MET A 205 5.77 12.11 -10.29
N GLU A 206 5.79 11.56 -9.08
CA GLU A 206 5.44 10.18 -8.74
C GLU A 206 4.97 10.14 -7.28
N GLY A 207 4.27 9.07 -6.84
CA GLY A 207 3.89 8.85 -5.44
C GLY A 207 2.68 9.62 -4.94
N ASN A 208 1.96 10.32 -5.84
CA ASN A 208 0.79 11.13 -5.47
C ASN A 208 -0.28 10.31 -4.75
N GLY A 209 -0.70 9.18 -5.30
CA GLY A 209 -1.74 8.35 -4.72
C GLY A 209 -1.42 7.90 -3.30
N ARG A 210 -0.19 7.44 -3.06
CA ARG A 210 0.29 6.99 -1.73
C ARG A 210 0.25 8.12 -0.71
N ALA A 211 0.74 9.30 -1.07
CA ALA A 211 0.76 10.45 -0.19
C ALA A 211 -0.64 11.04 0.04
N THR A 212 -1.48 11.16 -1.00
CA THR A 212 -2.81 11.77 -0.88
C THR A 212 -3.80 10.89 -0.09
N ARG A 213 -3.68 9.56 -0.12
CA ARG A 213 -4.51 8.68 0.73
C ARG A 213 -4.20 8.85 2.22
N ILE A 214 -2.94 8.99 2.59
CA ILE A 214 -2.53 9.31 3.97
C ILE A 214 -3.02 10.72 4.36
N TRP A 215 -2.88 11.68 3.48
CA TRP A 215 -3.33 13.05 3.69
C TRP A 215 -4.86 13.12 3.92
N LEU A 216 -5.65 12.37 3.13
CA LEU A 216 -7.09 12.24 3.32
C LEU A 216 -7.43 11.69 4.71
N ASP A 217 -6.78 10.61 5.14
CA ASP A 217 -7.01 10.03 6.45
C ASP A 217 -6.68 11.01 7.59
N LEU A 218 -5.66 11.84 7.46
CA LEU A 218 -5.33 12.87 8.44
C LEU A 218 -6.42 13.96 8.51
N ILE A 219 -6.96 14.40 7.37
CA ILE A 219 -8.07 15.35 7.33
C ILE A 219 -9.31 14.76 8.03
N LEU A 220 -9.69 13.55 7.67
CA LEU A 220 -10.83 12.85 8.25
C LEU A 220 -10.68 12.67 9.77
N LYS A 221 -9.49 12.30 10.24
CA LYS A 221 -9.18 12.17 11.67
C LYS A 221 -9.35 13.49 12.41
N LYS A 222 -8.81 14.57 11.84
CA LYS A 222 -8.86 15.90 12.45
C LYS A 222 -10.27 16.48 12.47
N GLN A 223 -11.00 16.40 11.37
CA GLN A 223 -12.27 17.09 11.19
C GLN A 223 -13.48 16.27 11.63
N LEU A 224 -13.49 14.97 11.34
CA LEU A 224 -14.66 14.10 11.54
C LEU A 224 -14.44 13.02 12.61
N ARG A 225 -13.24 12.90 13.17
CA ARG A 225 -12.87 11.81 14.08
C ARG A 225 -13.11 10.43 13.45
N GLN A 226 -12.78 10.31 12.17
CA GLN A 226 -12.93 9.09 11.36
C GLN A 226 -11.69 8.87 10.51
N CYS A 227 -11.50 7.65 10.00
CA CYS A 227 -10.51 7.31 8.97
C CYS A 227 -11.10 6.28 8.01
N ILE A 228 -10.38 5.97 6.93
CA ILE A 228 -10.81 5.00 5.94
C ILE A 228 -10.24 3.61 6.25
N ASP A 229 -11.10 2.61 6.30
CA ASP A 229 -10.69 1.21 6.20
C ASP A 229 -10.48 0.88 4.71
N TRP A 230 -9.28 1.16 4.21
CA TRP A 230 -8.93 0.96 2.80
C TRP A 230 -9.11 -0.50 2.35
N SER A 231 -9.04 -1.46 3.26
CA SER A 231 -9.23 -2.89 2.93
C SER A 231 -10.65 -3.22 2.44
N LYS A 232 -11.63 -2.36 2.72
CA LYS A 232 -13.01 -2.50 2.24
C LYS A 232 -13.22 -1.97 0.82
N ILE A 233 -12.25 -1.26 0.27
CA ILE A 233 -12.36 -0.65 -1.06
C ILE A 233 -11.59 -1.50 -2.06
N GLU A 234 -12.27 -1.98 -3.08
CA GLU A 234 -11.65 -2.75 -4.16
C GLU A 234 -10.88 -1.83 -5.10
N LYS A 235 -9.62 -2.21 -5.46
CA LYS A 235 -8.72 -1.46 -6.34
C LYS A 235 -9.42 -0.98 -7.61
N LYS A 236 -10.03 -1.89 -8.37
CA LYS A 236 -10.70 -1.55 -9.64
C LYS A 236 -11.81 -0.51 -9.45
N LYS A 237 -12.65 -0.71 -8.43
CA LYS A 237 -13.76 0.23 -8.13
C LYS A 237 -13.23 1.60 -7.70
N TYR A 238 -12.14 1.63 -6.93
CA TYR A 238 -11.50 2.88 -6.55
C TYR A 238 -11.00 3.66 -7.77
N PHE A 239 -10.25 3.02 -8.68
CA PHE A 239 -9.74 3.71 -9.87
C PHE A 239 -10.86 4.14 -10.82
N GLU A 240 -11.87 3.30 -11.07
CA GLU A 240 -13.04 3.68 -11.88
C GLU A 240 -13.77 4.90 -11.30
N ALA A 241 -13.91 4.95 -9.97
CA ALA A 241 -14.52 6.08 -9.28
C ALA A 241 -13.65 7.34 -9.36
N MET A 242 -12.33 7.21 -9.21
CA MET A 242 -11.39 8.33 -9.31
C MET A 242 -11.32 8.91 -10.73
N ILE A 243 -11.34 8.07 -11.78
CA ILE A 243 -11.38 8.51 -13.18
C ILE A 243 -12.66 9.32 -13.46
N LYS A 244 -13.78 8.92 -12.88
CA LYS A 244 -15.06 9.63 -13.04
C LYS A 244 -15.20 10.86 -12.17
N SER A 245 -14.45 10.94 -11.08
CA SER A 245 -14.63 11.95 -10.03
C SER A 245 -14.52 13.42 -10.47
N PRO A 246 -13.77 13.78 -11.53
CA PRO A 246 -13.76 15.17 -12.03
C PRO A 246 -15.13 15.66 -12.53
N VAL A 247 -15.98 14.73 -12.99
CA VAL A 247 -17.33 15.03 -13.50
C VAL A 247 -18.41 14.65 -12.48
N ASP A 248 -18.22 13.50 -11.80
CA ASP A 248 -19.16 12.97 -10.80
C ASP A 248 -18.40 12.35 -9.63
N ALA A 249 -18.30 13.11 -8.55
CA ALA A 249 -17.66 12.66 -7.32
C ALA A 249 -18.56 11.75 -6.44
N SER A 250 -19.82 11.52 -6.82
CA SER A 250 -20.77 10.75 -6.00
C SER A 250 -20.33 9.30 -5.79
N ILE A 251 -19.68 8.70 -6.79
CA ILE A 251 -19.23 7.31 -6.76
C ILE A 251 -18.08 7.15 -5.75
N ILE A 252 -17.04 7.98 -5.86
CA ILE A 252 -15.92 7.93 -4.90
C ILE A 252 -16.38 8.30 -3.49
N ARG A 253 -17.27 9.29 -3.35
CA ARG A 253 -17.90 9.63 -2.06
C ARG A 253 -18.58 8.42 -1.42
N LYS A 254 -19.38 7.68 -2.19
CA LYS A 254 -20.09 6.48 -1.70
C LYS A 254 -19.12 5.38 -1.26
N LEU A 255 -18.04 5.17 -2.00
CA LEU A 255 -17.02 4.19 -1.64
C LEU A 255 -16.32 4.57 -0.34
N LEU A 256 -15.89 5.82 -0.20
CA LEU A 256 -15.22 6.32 0.99
C LEU A 256 -16.16 6.29 2.20
N PHE A 257 -17.42 6.74 2.04
CA PHE A 257 -18.44 6.68 3.10
C PHE A 257 -18.65 5.25 3.63
N GLY A 258 -18.77 4.27 2.75
CA GLY A 258 -18.95 2.86 3.12
C GLY A 258 -17.75 2.23 3.83
N ALA A 259 -16.59 2.88 3.76
CA ALA A 259 -15.34 2.43 4.37
C ALA A 259 -14.93 3.25 5.61
N LEU A 260 -15.70 4.28 5.99
CA LEU A 260 -15.40 5.07 7.20
C LEU A 260 -15.47 4.22 8.46
N THR A 261 -14.60 4.53 9.40
CA THR A 261 -14.55 3.93 10.73
C THR A 261 -14.11 4.95 11.78
N ASN A 262 -14.55 4.76 13.02
CA ASN A 262 -14.14 5.57 14.17
C ASN A 262 -12.94 4.96 14.93
N ASP A 263 -12.40 3.85 14.46
CA ASP A 263 -11.29 3.11 15.09
C ASP A 263 -9.94 3.74 14.75
N LEU A 264 -9.70 4.93 15.31
CA LEU A 264 -8.59 5.82 14.94
C LEU A 264 -7.22 5.32 15.39
N ASP A 265 -7.18 4.61 16.52
CA ASP A 265 -5.93 4.20 17.17
C ASP A 265 -5.60 2.73 16.89
N ASN A 266 -6.27 2.14 15.91
CA ASN A 266 -6.06 0.76 15.52
C ASN A 266 -4.86 0.63 14.57
N ARG A 267 -3.74 0.18 15.14
CA ARG A 267 -2.50 -0.05 14.38
C ARG A 267 -2.67 -1.05 13.25
N GLU A 268 -3.45 -2.11 13.45
CA GLU A 268 -3.68 -3.12 12.42
C GLU A 268 -4.45 -2.53 11.24
N LEU A 269 -5.48 -1.72 11.52
CA LEU A 269 -6.24 -1.00 10.50
C LEU A 269 -5.32 -0.08 9.68
N PHE A 270 -4.45 0.68 10.36
CA PHE A 270 -3.49 1.56 9.70
C PHE A 270 -2.53 0.77 8.79
N LEU A 271 -1.92 -0.30 9.29
CA LEU A 271 -0.97 -1.11 8.52
C LEU A 271 -1.65 -1.76 7.31
N LYS A 272 -2.86 -2.28 7.47
CA LYS A 272 -3.66 -2.81 6.34
C LYS A 272 -4.01 -1.72 5.33
N GLY A 273 -4.28 -0.51 5.79
CA GLY A 273 -4.52 0.65 4.93
C GLY A 273 -3.30 0.98 4.06
N ILE A 274 -2.10 0.99 4.65
CA ILE A 274 -0.85 1.16 3.91
C ILE A 274 -0.65 0.01 2.91
N ASP A 275 -0.82 -1.24 3.32
CA ASP A 275 -0.73 -2.40 2.41
C ASP A 275 -1.65 -2.26 1.21
N THR A 276 -2.91 -1.90 1.44
CA THR A 276 -3.89 -1.70 0.38
C THR A 276 -3.52 -0.52 -0.52
N SER A 277 -3.04 0.58 0.07
CA SER A 277 -2.61 1.77 -0.67
C SER A 277 -1.46 1.47 -1.62
N TYR A 278 -0.49 0.66 -1.21
CA TYR A 278 0.63 0.25 -2.05
C TYR A 278 0.22 -0.82 -3.08
N TYR A 279 -0.67 -1.73 -2.72
CA TYR A 279 -1.26 -2.67 -3.67
C TYR A 279 -1.98 -1.97 -4.83
N TYR A 280 -2.58 -0.81 -4.60
CA TYR A 280 -3.20 -0.03 -5.67
C TYR A 280 -2.21 0.43 -6.74
N GLU A 281 -0.95 0.63 -6.40
CA GLU A 281 0.09 1.05 -7.35
C GLU A 281 0.75 -0.13 -8.10
N GLU A 282 0.50 -1.37 -7.71
CA GLU A 282 0.97 -2.54 -8.45
C GLU A 282 0.28 -2.59 -9.82
N ILE A 283 1.05 -2.89 -10.88
CA ILE A 283 0.51 -3.00 -12.24
C ILE A 283 -0.37 -4.27 -12.30
N ASP A 284 -1.63 -4.13 -12.72
CA ASP A 284 -2.46 -5.26 -13.06
C ASP A 284 -2.03 -5.74 -14.46
N GLU A 285 -1.43 -6.93 -14.56
CA GLU A 285 -1.18 -7.63 -15.82
C GLU A 285 -2.48 -8.18 -16.41
#